data_76e8f56e90f95c17505e77404b8885e2
#
_entry.id   76e8f56e90f95c17505e77404b8885e2
#
_cell.length_a   1.000
_cell.length_b   1.000
_cell.length_c   1.000
_cell.angle_alpha   90.00
_cell.angle_beta   90.00
_cell.angle_gamma   90.00
#
_symmetry.space_group_name_H-M   'P 1'
#
loop_
_entity.id
_entity.type
_entity.pdbx_description
1 polymer ?
#
loop_
_entity_poly.entity_id
_entity_poly.type
_entity_poly.pdbx_seq_one_letter_code
_entity_poly.pdbx_strand_id
1 'polypeptide(L)'
;MSADTYQLLAILLYFAVMLGIGYYAYRRTANVDGYMLAERQLSPGIAALSANAADMSGWLLMGLPGAIYASGLIEAWIAIGLTVGAWFNWRFIAPRLRAYSEVADNAITIPSFFAKRLKRNSRQLRIVAALVILVFFTFYVSSGMVAAGKFFVSSFGWNYFAGMAVVAVVTLVYTLFGGFLGATLTDVAQGLLMLAALVAVPIVTIFELGGWSEATSRITEVKPEAFNLFSGFSDNAFLWIVAAISTSAWGLGYFGQPHIIVRFMALRS
;
A
#
# COMPACT_ATOMS: atom_id res chain seq x y z
N MET A 1 14.48 20.84 23.19
CA MET A 1 13.20 20.09 23.03
C MET A 1 13.55 18.61 23.18
N SER A 2 12.70 17.84 23.86
CA SER A 2 12.90 16.38 23.98
C SER A 2 12.62 15.68 22.64
N ALA A 3 13.14 14.46 22.47
CA ALA A 3 12.85 13.64 21.26
C ALA A 3 11.34 13.47 21.06
N ASP A 4 10.58 13.24 22.15
CA ASP A 4 9.12 13.10 22.12
C ASP A 4 8.41 14.34 21.57
N THR A 5 8.95 15.54 21.86
CA THR A 5 8.39 16.81 21.36
C THR A 5 8.53 16.89 19.83
N TYR A 6 9.69 16.50 19.28
CA TYR A 6 9.90 16.48 17.83
C TYR A 6 9.00 15.45 17.15
N GLN A 7 8.83 14.26 17.73
CA GLN A 7 7.94 13.23 17.20
C GLN A 7 6.48 13.70 17.21
N LEU A 8 6.01 14.32 18.29
CA LEU A 8 4.66 14.85 18.39
C LEU A 8 4.41 15.96 17.36
N LEU A 9 5.35 16.88 17.20
CA LEU A 9 5.25 17.93 16.19
C LEU A 9 5.21 17.37 14.77
N ALA A 10 6.03 16.35 14.48
CA ALA A 10 6.02 15.70 13.16
C ALA A 10 4.66 15.04 12.85
N ILE A 11 4.03 14.37 13.82
CA ILE A 11 2.71 13.77 13.66
C ILE A 11 1.62 14.82 13.51
N LEU A 12 1.66 15.88 14.30
CA LEU A 12 0.70 16.98 14.17
C LEU A 12 0.80 17.66 12.80
N LEU A 13 2.01 17.91 12.32
CA LEU A 13 2.26 18.44 10.98
C LEU A 13 1.74 17.47 9.90
N TYR A 14 2.04 16.19 10.03
CA TYR A 14 1.54 15.16 9.13
C TYR A 14 0.00 15.16 9.07
N PHE A 15 -0.69 15.13 10.20
CA PHE A 15 -2.16 15.18 10.23
C PHE A 15 -2.71 16.47 9.64
N ALA A 16 -2.07 17.62 9.91
CA ALA A 16 -2.48 18.90 9.33
C ALA A 16 -2.38 18.88 7.79
N VAL A 17 -1.30 18.30 7.26
CA VAL A 17 -1.12 18.13 5.79
C VAL A 17 -2.20 17.20 5.23
N MET A 18 -2.49 16.05 5.86
CA MET A 18 -3.51 15.11 5.39
C MET A 18 -4.90 15.75 5.38
N LEU A 19 -5.27 16.45 6.45
CA LEU A 19 -6.55 17.17 6.52
C LEU A 19 -6.62 18.32 5.51
N GLY A 20 -5.51 19.05 5.29
CA GLY A 20 -5.39 20.09 4.28
C GLY A 20 -5.61 19.55 2.86
N ILE A 21 -5.01 18.41 2.53
CA ILE A 21 -5.22 17.72 1.24
C ILE A 21 -6.69 17.27 1.11
N GLY A 22 -7.26 16.69 2.17
CA GLY A 22 -8.67 16.28 2.19
C GLY A 22 -9.61 17.45 1.94
N TYR A 23 -9.36 18.59 2.58
CA TYR A 23 -10.13 19.83 2.37
C TYR A 23 -9.98 20.39 0.94
N TYR A 24 -8.75 20.39 0.39
CA TYR A 24 -8.51 20.78 -0.99
C TYR A 24 -9.30 19.91 -1.97
N ALA A 25 -9.26 18.59 -1.79
CA ALA A 25 -10.00 17.66 -2.64
C ALA A 25 -11.52 17.85 -2.51
N TYR A 26 -12.02 18.03 -1.28
CA TYR A 26 -13.44 18.35 -1.03
C TYR A 26 -13.92 19.55 -1.84
N ARG A 27 -13.14 20.63 -1.88
CA ARG A 27 -13.48 21.83 -2.65
C ARG A 27 -13.50 21.61 -4.17
N ARG A 28 -12.87 20.55 -4.65
CA ARG A 28 -12.80 20.21 -6.08
C ARG A 28 -13.78 19.13 -6.52
N THR A 29 -14.44 18.47 -5.58
CA THR A 29 -15.36 17.38 -5.85
C THR A 29 -16.78 17.93 -5.92
N ALA A 30 -17.37 17.95 -7.13
CA ALA A 30 -18.69 18.55 -7.34
C ALA A 30 -19.81 17.52 -7.53
N ASN A 31 -19.48 16.28 -7.91
CA ASN A 31 -20.46 15.27 -8.29
C ASN A 31 -20.02 13.86 -7.83
N VAL A 32 -20.90 12.86 -8.02
CA VAL A 32 -20.65 11.46 -7.61
C VAL A 32 -19.47 10.85 -8.38
N ASP A 33 -19.34 11.11 -9.67
CA ASP A 33 -18.22 10.59 -10.48
C ASP A 33 -16.87 11.20 -10.03
N GLY A 34 -16.87 12.48 -9.68
CA GLY A 34 -15.72 13.15 -9.07
C GLY A 34 -15.35 12.53 -7.72
N TYR A 35 -16.38 12.27 -6.89
CA TYR A 35 -16.18 11.66 -5.58
C TYR A 35 -15.62 10.22 -5.66
N MET A 36 -16.10 9.41 -6.62
CA MET A 36 -15.78 8.00 -6.73
C MET A 36 -14.52 7.70 -7.57
N LEU A 37 -14.21 8.52 -8.60
CA LEU A 37 -13.12 8.28 -9.56
C LEU A 37 -12.33 9.54 -9.97
N ALA A 38 -12.48 10.66 -9.25
CA ALA A 38 -11.84 11.95 -9.61
C ALA A 38 -12.08 12.31 -11.09
N GLU A 39 -13.31 12.09 -11.60
CA GLU A 39 -13.73 12.33 -12.98
C GLU A 39 -12.82 11.69 -14.06
N ARG A 40 -12.10 10.63 -13.70
CA ARG A 40 -11.08 9.97 -14.53
C ARG A 40 -9.98 10.93 -15.02
N GLN A 41 -9.59 11.87 -14.20
CA GLN A 41 -8.59 12.89 -14.52
C GLN A 41 -7.22 12.65 -13.89
N LEU A 42 -6.99 11.47 -13.30
CA LEU A 42 -5.70 11.18 -12.69
C LEU A 42 -4.60 11.07 -13.74
N SER A 43 -3.50 11.79 -13.53
CA SER A 43 -2.30 11.58 -14.33
C SER A 43 -1.67 10.21 -14.01
N PRO A 44 -1.01 9.57 -15.00
CA PRO A 44 -0.40 8.24 -14.78
C PRO A 44 0.59 8.21 -13.60
N GLY A 45 1.38 9.27 -13.41
CA GLY A 45 2.33 9.36 -12.30
C GLY A 45 1.64 9.41 -10.93
N ILE A 46 0.59 10.22 -10.79
CA ILE A 46 -0.21 10.29 -9.55
C ILE A 46 -0.88 8.95 -9.27
N ALA A 47 -1.47 8.33 -10.28
CA ALA A 47 -2.12 7.04 -10.12
C ALA A 47 -1.13 5.94 -9.74
N ALA A 48 0.08 5.94 -10.31
CA ALA A 48 1.14 4.98 -9.98
C ALA A 48 1.64 5.15 -8.54
N LEU A 49 1.93 6.38 -8.12
CA LEU A 49 2.36 6.66 -6.75
C LEU A 49 1.27 6.31 -5.74
N SER A 50 0.01 6.67 -6.02
CA SER A 50 -1.11 6.33 -5.14
C SER A 50 -1.35 4.82 -5.08
N ALA A 51 -1.30 4.10 -6.22
CA ALA A 51 -1.46 2.65 -6.23
C ALA A 51 -0.39 1.96 -5.37
N ASN A 52 0.88 2.35 -5.53
CA ASN A 52 1.98 1.81 -4.74
C ASN A 52 1.84 2.15 -3.25
N ALA A 53 1.55 3.41 -2.92
CA ALA A 53 1.39 3.84 -1.54
C ALA A 53 0.24 3.11 -0.82
N ALA A 54 -0.89 2.90 -1.52
CA ALA A 54 -2.03 2.17 -0.97
C ALA A 54 -1.73 0.69 -0.69
N ASP A 55 -0.80 0.08 -1.43
CA ASP A 55 -0.37 -1.30 -1.22
C ASP A 55 0.70 -1.43 -0.12
N MET A 56 1.54 -0.43 0.03
CA MET A 56 2.71 -0.48 0.91
C MET A 56 2.39 -0.72 2.39
N SER A 57 1.33 -0.13 2.92
CA SER A 57 0.85 -0.30 4.32
C SER A 57 1.95 -0.37 5.40
N GLY A 58 1.61 -0.71 6.64
CA GLY A 58 2.58 -1.03 7.71
C GLY A 58 3.46 -2.25 7.41
N TRP A 59 3.06 -3.09 6.46
CA TRP A 59 3.85 -4.25 6.04
C TRP A 59 5.22 -3.85 5.47
N LEU A 60 5.28 -2.84 4.62
CA LEU A 60 6.53 -2.42 3.99
C LEU A 60 7.58 -1.90 4.99
N LEU A 61 7.14 -1.18 6.02
CA LEU A 61 8.05 -0.53 6.98
C LEU A 61 8.32 -1.37 8.23
N MET A 62 7.48 -2.34 8.55
CA MET A 62 7.60 -3.18 9.75
C MET A 62 7.65 -4.68 9.42
N GLY A 63 6.71 -5.17 8.60
CA GLY A 63 6.57 -6.60 8.32
C GLY A 63 7.72 -7.15 7.50
N LEU A 64 7.99 -6.57 6.33
CA LEU A 64 9.05 -7.04 5.44
C LEU A 64 10.46 -6.86 6.05
N PRO A 65 10.84 -5.71 6.64
CA PRO A 65 12.11 -5.59 7.35
C PRO A 65 12.22 -6.57 8.52
N GLY A 66 11.14 -6.80 9.28
CA GLY A 66 11.10 -7.79 10.34
C GLY A 66 11.28 -9.22 9.84
N ALA A 67 10.67 -9.58 8.72
CA ALA A 67 10.85 -10.87 8.07
C ALA A 67 12.30 -11.08 7.60
N ILE A 68 12.89 -10.06 6.95
CA ILE A 68 14.31 -10.09 6.53
C ILE A 68 15.23 -10.20 7.74
N TYR A 69 14.95 -9.49 8.81
CA TYR A 69 15.71 -9.62 10.06
C TYR A 69 15.65 -11.04 10.62
N ALA A 70 14.46 -11.63 10.67
CA ALA A 70 14.24 -12.98 11.20
C ALA A 70 14.79 -14.08 10.29
N SER A 71 14.55 -14.01 8.98
CA SER A 71 14.82 -15.09 8.01
C SER A 71 16.00 -14.83 7.07
N GLY A 72 16.45 -13.57 6.93
CA GLY A 72 17.49 -13.17 5.99
C GLY A 72 16.94 -12.73 4.65
N LEU A 73 17.82 -12.54 3.70
CA LEU A 73 17.51 -11.96 2.38
C LEU A 73 16.62 -12.85 1.51
N ILE A 74 16.36 -14.08 1.91
CA ILE A 74 15.38 -14.98 1.27
C ILE A 74 13.99 -14.34 1.15
N GLU A 75 13.58 -13.53 2.12
CA GLU A 75 12.30 -12.81 2.09
C GLU A 75 12.22 -11.74 1.00
N ALA A 76 13.36 -11.37 0.39
CA ALA A 76 13.38 -10.45 -0.75
C ALA A 76 12.65 -11.02 -1.98
N TRP A 77 12.41 -12.33 -2.07
CA TRP A 77 11.58 -12.92 -3.13
C TRP A 77 10.15 -12.36 -3.13
N ILE A 78 9.63 -11.94 -1.95
CA ILE A 78 8.35 -11.23 -1.86
C ILE A 78 8.43 -9.91 -2.63
N ALA A 79 9.47 -9.11 -2.38
CA ALA A 79 9.65 -7.82 -3.05
C ALA A 79 9.87 -7.97 -4.56
N ILE A 80 10.63 -9.00 -4.98
CA ILE A 80 10.83 -9.34 -6.39
C ILE A 80 9.49 -9.69 -7.04
N GLY A 81 8.72 -10.57 -6.42
CA GLY A 81 7.40 -10.98 -6.90
C GLY A 81 6.43 -9.80 -7.01
N LEU A 82 6.38 -8.94 -5.99
CA LEU A 82 5.55 -7.72 -6.00
C LEU A 82 5.97 -6.77 -7.14
N THR A 83 7.25 -6.54 -7.35
CA THR A 83 7.76 -5.68 -8.42
C THR A 83 7.40 -6.19 -9.80
N VAL A 84 7.59 -7.48 -10.03
CA VAL A 84 7.24 -8.15 -11.29
C VAL A 84 5.72 -8.13 -11.50
N GLY A 85 4.95 -8.46 -10.47
CA GLY A 85 3.47 -8.41 -10.49
C GLY A 85 2.94 -7.01 -10.79
N ALA A 86 3.48 -5.98 -10.15
CA ALA A 86 3.13 -4.59 -10.42
C ALA A 86 3.42 -4.20 -11.86
N TRP A 87 4.60 -4.57 -12.40
CA TRP A 87 4.95 -4.30 -13.80
C TRP A 87 3.96 -4.94 -14.77
N PHE A 88 3.62 -6.23 -14.58
CA PHE A 88 2.61 -6.91 -15.40
C PHE A 88 1.24 -6.26 -15.28
N ASN A 89 0.83 -5.86 -14.07
CA ASN A 89 -0.45 -5.23 -13.84
C ASN A 89 -0.56 -3.88 -14.57
N TRP A 90 0.46 -3.03 -14.48
CA TRP A 90 0.50 -1.76 -15.19
C TRP A 90 0.59 -1.94 -16.71
N ARG A 91 1.33 -2.92 -17.20
CA ARG A 91 1.55 -3.13 -18.64
C ARG A 91 0.34 -3.75 -19.34
N PHE A 92 -0.38 -4.64 -18.67
CA PHE A 92 -1.43 -5.45 -19.31
C PHE A 92 -2.83 -5.19 -18.77
N ILE A 93 -3.01 -4.93 -17.50
CA ILE A 93 -4.33 -4.75 -16.90
C ILE A 93 -4.77 -3.29 -16.96
N ALA A 94 -3.91 -2.34 -16.57
CA ALA A 94 -4.28 -0.94 -16.47
C ALA A 94 -4.90 -0.37 -17.77
N PRO A 95 -4.27 -0.48 -18.96
CA PRO A 95 -4.84 0.08 -20.17
C PRO A 95 -6.15 -0.61 -20.59
N ARG A 96 -6.23 -1.94 -20.38
CA ARG A 96 -7.44 -2.69 -20.70
C ARG A 96 -8.60 -2.35 -19.77
N LEU A 97 -8.36 -2.32 -18.48
CA LEU A 97 -9.39 -2.00 -17.49
C LEU A 97 -9.88 -0.56 -17.67
N ARG A 98 -8.97 0.38 -17.97
CA ARG A 98 -9.32 1.77 -18.26
C ARG A 98 -10.28 1.86 -19.44
N ALA A 99 -9.91 1.29 -20.59
CA ALA A 99 -10.73 1.32 -21.79
C ALA A 99 -12.07 0.58 -21.61
N TYR A 100 -12.02 -0.65 -21.08
CA TYR A 100 -13.23 -1.45 -20.90
C TYR A 100 -14.20 -0.90 -19.86
N SER A 101 -13.73 -0.15 -18.85
CA SER A 101 -14.63 0.45 -17.86
C SER A 101 -15.51 1.55 -18.46
N GLU A 102 -15.05 2.24 -19.51
CA GLU A 102 -15.86 3.20 -20.28
C GLU A 102 -16.84 2.49 -21.21
N VAL A 103 -16.36 1.53 -22.00
CA VAL A 103 -17.19 0.74 -22.91
C VAL A 103 -18.27 -0.05 -22.16
N ALA A 104 -18.00 -0.49 -20.95
CA ALA A 104 -18.96 -1.15 -20.06
C ALA A 104 -19.92 -0.14 -19.39
N ASP A 105 -20.51 0.75 -20.17
CA ASP A 105 -21.51 1.72 -19.75
C ASP A 105 -21.01 2.59 -18.58
N ASN A 106 -19.79 3.12 -18.73
CA ASN A 106 -19.11 3.97 -17.77
C ASN A 106 -19.12 3.41 -16.33
N ALA A 107 -18.67 2.17 -16.15
CA ALA A 107 -18.63 1.53 -14.85
C ALA A 107 -17.68 2.26 -13.90
N ILE A 108 -18.20 2.79 -12.78
CA ILE A 108 -17.42 3.55 -11.78
C ILE A 108 -16.94 2.71 -10.60
N THR A 109 -17.34 1.46 -10.49
CA THR A 109 -16.90 0.53 -9.43
C THR A 109 -16.56 -0.83 -10.01
N ILE A 110 -15.67 -1.57 -9.35
CA ILE A 110 -15.29 -2.92 -9.76
C ILE A 110 -16.51 -3.87 -9.81
N PRO A 111 -17.40 -3.91 -8.80
CA PRO A 111 -18.60 -4.73 -8.88
C PRO A 111 -19.51 -4.37 -10.05
N SER A 112 -19.68 -3.07 -10.36
CA SER A 112 -20.48 -2.66 -11.50
C SER A 112 -19.81 -3.01 -12.82
N PHE A 113 -18.48 -2.91 -12.92
CA PHE A 113 -17.72 -3.32 -14.09
C PHE A 113 -17.93 -4.81 -14.41
N PHE A 114 -17.82 -5.70 -13.43
CA PHE A 114 -18.06 -7.12 -13.64
C PHE A 114 -19.49 -7.40 -14.12
N ALA A 115 -20.48 -6.78 -13.48
CA ALA A 115 -21.89 -6.97 -13.85
C ALA A 115 -22.19 -6.51 -15.28
N LYS A 116 -21.65 -5.38 -15.72
CA LYS A 116 -21.86 -4.81 -17.05
C LYS A 116 -21.07 -5.53 -18.13
N ARG A 117 -19.82 -5.90 -17.83
CA ARG A 117 -18.95 -6.62 -18.78
C ARG A 117 -19.52 -7.96 -19.22
N LEU A 118 -20.17 -8.71 -18.33
CA LEU A 118 -20.74 -10.02 -18.64
C LEU A 118 -22.12 -9.91 -19.35
N LYS A 119 -22.52 -8.71 -19.78
CA LYS A 119 -23.79 -8.41 -20.50
C LYS A 119 -25.05 -8.94 -19.78
N ARG A 120 -24.89 -9.39 -18.59
CA ARG A 120 -25.93 -9.90 -17.71
C ARG A 120 -26.13 -8.91 -16.57
N ASN A 121 -26.68 -7.77 -16.71
CA ASN A 121 -26.88 -6.81 -15.60
C ASN A 121 -27.26 -7.55 -14.28
N SER A 122 -26.40 -8.45 -13.86
CA SER A 122 -26.61 -9.42 -12.80
C SER A 122 -26.45 -8.71 -11.47
N ARG A 123 -27.58 -8.35 -10.86
CA ARG A 123 -27.64 -7.84 -9.50
C ARG A 123 -26.88 -8.76 -8.53
N GLN A 124 -26.98 -10.08 -8.74
CA GLN A 124 -26.32 -11.08 -7.90
C GLN A 124 -24.79 -10.95 -7.96
N LEU A 125 -24.22 -10.86 -9.17
CA LEU A 125 -22.76 -10.71 -9.31
C LEU A 125 -22.24 -9.42 -8.66
N ARG A 126 -23.00 -8.32 -8.79
CA ARG A 126 -22.66 -7.06 -8.13
C ARG A 126 -22.68 -7.18 -6.62
N ILE A 127 -23.70 -7.84 -6.06
CA ILE A 127 -23.84 -8.05 -4.62
C ILE A 127 -22.70 -8.95 -4.10
N VAL A 128 -22.44 -10.08 -4.76
CA VAL A 128 -21.39 -11.01 -4.34
C VAL A 128 -20.02 -10.34 -4.38
N ALA A 129 -19.69 -9.64 -5.48
CA ALA A 129 -18.42 -8.91 -5.59
C ALA A 129 -18.29 -7.82 -4.51
N ALA A 130 -19.35 -7.08 -4.22
CA ALA A 130 -19.35 -6.07 -3.17
C ALA A 130 -19.19 -6.68 -1.77
N LEU A 131 -19.84 -7.80 -1.48
CA LEU A 131 -19.70 -8.50 -0.19
C LEU A 131 -18.28 -9.05 0.00
N VAL A 132 -17.69 -9.65 -1.04
CA VAL A 132 -16.30 -10.13 -0.99
C VAL A 132 -15.36 -8.96 -0.68
N ILE A 133 -15.47 -7.85 -1.41
CA ILE A 133 -14.67 -6.66 -1.16
C ILE A 133 -14.88 -6.16 0.29
N LEU A 134 -16.11 -6.03 0.74
CA LEU A 134 -16.44 -5.55 2.09
C LEU A 134 -15.77 -6.42 3.17
N VAL A 135 -15.91 -7.73 3.09
CA VAL A 135 -15.33 -8.66 4.07
C VAL A 135 -13.80 -8.55 4.11
N PHE A 136 -13.13 -8.70 2.97
CA PHE A 136 -11.67 -8.69 2.94
C PHE A 136 -11.09 -7.31 3.30
N PHE A 137 -11.74 -6.22 2.88
CA PHE A 137 -11.28 -4.87 3.25
C PHE A 137 -11.54 -4.52 4.70
N THR A 138 -12.52 -5.12 5.35
CA THR A 138 -12.68 -4.99 6.81
C THR A 138 -11.44 -5.54 7.52
N PHE A 139 -10.95 -6.72 7.14
CA PHE A 139 -9.71 -7.26 7.70
C PHE A 139 -8.49 -6.40 7.36
N TYR A 140 -8.39 -5.94 6.11
CA TYR A 140 -7.29 -5.10 5.67
C TYR A 140 -7.21 -3.79 6.47
N VAL A 141 -8.32 -3.07 6.60
CA VAL A 141 -8.39 -1.83 7.39
C VAL A 141 -8.13 -2.10 8.88
N SER A 142 -8.67 -3.20 9.43
CA SER A 142 -8.43 -3.59 10.81
C SER A 142 -6.95 -3.82 11.10
N SER A 143 -6.20 -4.45 10.19
CA SER A 143 -4.75 -4.63 10.34
C SER A 143 -3.99 -3.30 10.41
N GLY A 144 -4.39 -2.31 9.61
CA GLY A 144 -3.85 -0.95 9.67
C GLY A 144 -4.15 -0.25 11.00
N MET A 145 -5.36 -0.44 11.54
CA MET A 145 -5.74 0.12 12.84
C MET A 145 -4.92 -0.50 13.99
N VAL A 146 -4.68 -1.82 13.93
CA VAL A 146 -3.80 -2.52 14.90
C VAL A 146 -2.37 -1.96 14.84
N ALA A 147 -1.83 -1.74 13.64
CA ALA A 147 -0.50 -1.16 13.47
C ALA A 147 -0.43 0.26 14.05
N ALA A 148 -1.45 1.09 13.81
CA ALA A 148 -1.56 2.44 14.36
C ALA A 148 -1.59 2.42 15.91
N GLY A 149 -2.41 1.57 16.51
CA GLY A 149 -2.47 1.41 17.96
C GLY A 149 -1.12 1.02 18.54
N LYS A 150 -0.45 0.02 17.97
CA LYS A 150 0.89 -0.40 18.40
C LYS A 150 1.93 0.71 18.27
N PHE A 151 1.90 1.46 17.17
CA PHE A 151 2.80 2.59 16.97
C PHE A 151 2.68 3.63 18.09
N PHE A 152 1.47 4.05 18.46
CA PHE A 152 1.27 5.04 19.51
C PHE A 152 1.67 4.52 20.90
N VAL A 153 1.46 3.24 21.17
CA VAL A 153 1.95 2.62 22.42
C VAL A 153 3.48 2.64 22.46
N SER A 154 4.15 2.20 21.38
CA SER A 154 5.62 2.07 21.38
C SER A 154 6.34 3.41 21.32
N SER A 155 5.78 4.41 20.63
CA SER A 155 6.44 5.71 20.44
C SER A 155 6.11 6.73 21.53
N PHE A 156 4.92 6.66 22.13
CA PHE A 156 4.44 7.68 23.07
C PHE A 156 3.93 7.13 24.40
N GLY A 157 3.90 5.81 24.58
CA GLY A 157 3.32 5.20 25.77
C GLY A 157 1.80 5.42 25.92
N TRP A 158 1.11 5.80 24.83
CA TRP A 158 -0.33 6.07 24.87
C TRP A 158 -1.14 4.80 25.03
N ASN A 159 -2.39 4.96 25.46
CA ASN A 159 -3.35 3.87 25.42
C ASN A 159 -3.54 3.40 23.97
N TYR A 160 -3.54 2.08 23.75
CA TYR A 160 -3.67 1.44 22.44
C TYR A 160 -4.92 1.92 21.68
N PHE A 161 -6.07 1.94 22.35
CA PHE A 161 -7.34 2.34 21.73
C PHE A 161 -7.39 3.85 21.42
N ALA A 162 -6.74 4.68 22.24
CA ALA A 162 -6.66 6.12 21.99
C ALA A 162 -5.82 6.40 20.72
N GLY A 163 -4.66 5.77 20.57
CA GLY A 163 -3.81 5.91 19.37
C GLY A 163 -4.54 5.43 18.10
N MET A 164 -5.19 4.27 18.18
CA MET A 164 -6.01 3.74 17.10
C MET A 164 -7.16 4.69 16.72
N ALA A 165 -7.88 5.24 17.71
CA ALA A 165 -9.01 6.13 17.47
C ALA A 165 -8.58 7.44 16.81
N VAL A 166 -7.46 8.03 17.20
CA VAL A 166 -6.92 9.25 16.57
C VAL A 166 -6.67 9.02 15.08
N VAL A 167 -5.98 7.95 14.70
CA VAL A 167 -5.72 7.62 13.30
C VAL A 167 -7.02 7.33 12.54
N ALA A 168 -7.93 6.57 13.15
CA ALA A 168 -9.22 6.26 12.54
C ALA A 168 -10.04 7.52 12.25
N VAL A 169 -10.15 8.43 13.21
CA VAL A 169 -10.90 9.69 13.04
C VAL A 169 -10.29 10.56 11.96
N VAL A 170 -8.97 10.78 11.99
CA VAL A 170 -8.29 11.60 10.96
C VAL A 170 -8.47 11.00 9.58
N THR A 171 -8.30 9.67 9.45
CA THR A 171 -8.47 8.96 8.18
C THR A 171 -9.89 9.06 7.66
N LEU A 172 -10.89 8.85 8.52
CA LEU A 172 -12.29 8.99 8.16
C LEU A 172 -12.61 10.41 7.69
N VAL A 173 -12.15 11.42 8.40
CA VAL A 173 -12.43 12.82 8.06
C VAL A 173 -11.89 13.16 6.67
N TYR A 174 -10.61 12.96 6.40
CA TYR A 174 -10.08 13.35 5.10
C TYR A 174 -10.61 12.47 3.95
N THR A 175 -10.95 11.21 4.22
CA THR A 175 -11.49 10.30 3.20
C THR A 175 -12.96 10.62 2.88
N LEU A 176 -13.81 10.81 3.91
CA LEU A 176 -15.23 11.11 3.72
C LEU A 176 -15.45 12.44 3.00
N PHE A 177 -14.68 13.46 3.34
CA PHE A 177 -14.83 14.77 2.72
C PHE A 177 -14.05 14.86 1.39
N GLY A 178 -12.84 14.30 1.31
CA GLY A 178 -11.99 14.39 0.13
C GLY A 178 -12.32 13.39 -0.99
N GLY A 179 -13.08 12.32 -0.69
CA GLY A 179 -13.41 11.27 -1.64
C GLY A 179 -12.18 10.59 -2.23
N PHE A 180 -12.32 10.05 -3.44
CA PHE A 180 -11.24 9.35 -4.15
C PHE A 180 -10.05 10.26 -4.48
N LEU A 181 -10.30 11.52 -4.84
CA LEU A 181 -9.22 12.48 -5.10
C LEU A 181 -8.41 12.77 -3.82
N GLY A 182 -9.10 12.96 -2.69
CA GLY A 182 -8.46 13.16 -1.39
C GLY A 182 -7.60 11.98 -0.98
N ALA A 183 -8.15 10.76 -1.04
CA ALA A 183 -7.40 9.54 -0.78
C ALA A 183 -6.18 9.41 -1.70
N THR A 184 -6.35 9.65 -3.00
CA THR A 184 -5.24 9.55 -3.97
C THR A 184 -4.11 10.55 -3.69
N LEU A 185 -4.44 11.81 -3.37
CA LEU A 185 -3.42 12.83 -3.09
C LEU A 185 -2.73 12.61 -1.74
N THR A 186 -3.46 12.13 -0.73
CA THR A 186 -2.84 11.72 0.55
C THR A 186 -1.92 10.53 0.36
N ASP A 187 -2.29 9.53 -0.46
CA ASP A 187 -1.43 8.42 -0.81
C ASP A 187 -0.12 8.88 -1.48
N VAL A 188 -0.19 9.85 -2.39
CA VAL A 188 1.02 10.40 -3.02
C VAL A 188 1.96 11.03 -1.98
N ALA A 189 1.42 11.85 -1.08
CA ALA A 189 2.22 12.47 -0.03
C ALA A 189 2.82 11.41 0.91
N GLN A 190 2.04 10.43 1.31
CA GLN A 190 2.48 9.31 2.16
C GLN A 190 3.49 8.42 1.44
N GLY A 191 3.28 8.10 0.16
CA GLY A 191 4.19 7.29 -0.65
C GLY A 191 5.56 7.96 -0.81
N LEU A 192 5.59 9.26 -1.03
CA LEU A 192 6.85 10.01 -1.08
C LEU A 192 7.58 10.03 0.28
N LEU A 193 6.84 10.19 1.38
CA LEU A 193 7.39 10.13 2.72
C LEU A 193 7.95 8.74 3.04
N MET A 194 7.20 7.67 2.69
CA MET A 194 7.66 6.30 2.86
C MET A 194 8.91 6.00 2.03
N LEU A 195 8.95 6.44 0.77
CA LEU A 195 10.13 6.30 -0.08
C LEU A 195 11.35 7.01 0.51
N ALA A 196 11.17 8.24 0.98
CA ALA A 196 12.24 8.99 1.63
C ALA A 196 12.76 8.25 2.89
N ALA A 197 11.86 7.71 3.72
CA ALA A 197 12.24 6.94 4.90
C ALA A 197 12.98 5.65 4.55
N LEU A 198 12.50 4.89 3.54
CA LEU A 198 13.13 3.65 3.08
C LEU A 198 14.55 3.87 2.53
N VAL A 199 14.83 5.05 2.00
CA VAL A 199 16.18 5.39 1.52
C VAL A 199 17.04 5.99 2.64
N ALA A 200 16.49 6.93 3.40
CA ALA A 200 17.24 7.68 4.41
C ALA A 200 17.65 6.79 5.61
N VAL A 201 16.73 5.96 6.12
CA VAL A 201 17.00 5.15 7.31
C VAL A 201 18.18 4.19 7.10
N PRO A 202 18.23 3.35 6.04
CA PRO A 202 19.38 2.49 5.80
C PRO A 202 20.69 3.27 5.61
N ILE A 203 20.65 4.39 4.89
CA ILE A 203 21.84 5.21 4.66
C ILE A 203 22.40 5.74 5.99
N VAL A 204 21.55 6.35 6.81
CA VAL A 204 21.97 6.87 8.12
C VAL A 204 22.49 5.74 8.99
N THR A 205 21.80 4.60 9.06
CA THR A 205 22.22 3.45 9.86
C THR A 205 23.59 2.90 9.43
N ILE A 206 23.84 2.81 8.11
CA ILE A 206 25.16 2.37 7.59
C ILE A 206 26.27 3.34 8.01
N PHE A 207 26.01 4.66 7.94
CA PHE A 207 27.00 5.65 8.39
C PHE A 207 27.27 5.56 9.90
N GLU A 208 26.23 5.42 10.72
CA GLU A 208 26.35 5.27 12.19
C GLU A 208 27.10 3.99 12.58
N LEU A 209 27.00 2.93 11.79
CA LEU A 209 27.70 1.66 12.02
C LEU A 209 29.17 1.69 11.58
N GLY A 210 29.66 2.77 10.98
CA GLY A 210 31.05 2.87 10.48
C GLY A 210 31.20 2.51 9.00
N GLY A 211 30.13 2.49 8.22
CA GLY A 211 30.12 2.24 6.78
C GLY A 211 29.63 0.86 6.39
N TRP A 212 29.56 0.63 5.07
CA TRP A 212 29.01 -0.59 4.50
C TRP A 212 29.73 -1.86 4.95
N SER A 213 31.06 -1.83 4.93
CA SER A 213 31.89 -2.99 5.31
C SER A 213 31.65 -3.43 6.73
N GLU A 214 31.64 -2.47 7.68
CA GLU A 214 31.41 -2.76 9.08
C GLU A 214 29.97 -3.24 9.34
N ALA A 215 28.99 -2.62 8.70
CA ALA A 215 27.60 -3.03 8.82
C ALA A 215 27.38 -4.47 8.31
N THR A 216 27.95 -4.81 7.17
CA THR A 216 27.85 -6.17 6.61
C THR A 216 28.59 -7.20 7.44
N SER A 217 29.77 -6.87 7.98
CA SER A 217 30.54 -7.75 8.87
C SER A 217 29.72 -8.10 10.13
N ARG A 218 29.18 -7.11 10.81
CA ARG A 218 28.35 -7.32 12.01
C ARG A 218 27.11 -8.18 11.72
N ILE A 219 26.48 -7.99 10.57
CA ILE A 219 25.33 -8.82 10.18
C ILE A 219 25.75 -10.27 9.96
N THR A 220 26.86 -10.49 9.25
CA THR A 220 27.33 -11.85 8.94
C THR A 220 27.90 -12.58 10.16
N GLU A 221 28.43 -11.87 11.15
CA GLU A 221 28.83 -12.45 12.44
C GLU A 221 27.64 -13.05 13.19
N VAL A 222 26.51 -12.33 13.20
CA VAL A 222 25.30 -12.79 13.89
C VAL A 222 24.55 -13.84 13.04
N LYS A 223 24.53 -13.66 11.74
CA LYS A 223 23.78 -14.51 10.81
C LYS A 223 24.57 -14.69 9.50
N PRO A 224 25.40 -15.74 9.38
CA PRO A 224 26.25 -15.97 8.20
C PRO A 224 25.46 -16.04 6.88
N GLU A 225 24.24 -16.58 6.92
CA GLU A 225 23.37 -16.75 5.76
C GLU A 225 22.47 -15.51 5.46
N ALA A 226 22.64 -14.40 6.19
CA ALA A 226 21.73 -13.24 6.10
C ALA A 226 21.59 -12.69 4.67
N PHE A 227 22.67 -12.69 3.91
CA PHE A 227 22.74 -12.17 2.53
C PHE A 227 22.49 -13.23 1.45
N ASN A 228 22.23 -14.48 1.83
CA ASN A 228 21.94 -15.53 0.87
C ASN A 228 20.45 -15.51 0.49
N LEU A 229 20.16 -15.17 -0.77
CA LEU A 229 18.81 -15.19 -1.34
C LEU A 229 18.17 -16.58 -1.38
N PHE A 230 18.97 -17.60 -1.17
CA PHE A 230 18.57 -19.00 -1.32
C PHE A 230 18.67 -19.79 -0.01
N SER A 231 19.01 -19.13 1.09
CA SER A 231 19.07 -19.76 2.41
C SER A 231 17.69 -20.28 2.83
N GLY A 232 17.68 -21.49 3.40
CA GLY A 232 16.43 -22.11 3.88
C GLY A 232 15.54 -22.75 2.80
N PHE A 233 15.91 -22.67 1.53
CA PHE A 233 15.30 -23.51 0.51
C PHE A 233 15.86 -24.96 0.60
N SER A 234 15.05 -25.91 0.20
CA SER A 234 15.45 -27.32 0.17
C SER A 234 16.60 -27.55 -0.82
N ASP A 235 17.49 -28.50 -0.51
CA ASP A 235 18.53 -28.98 -1.43
C ASP A 235 17.92 -29.64 -2.69
N ASN A 236 16.65 -29.98 -2.65
CA ASN A 236 15.93 -30.47 -3.81
C ASN A 236 15.53 -29.29 -4.71
N ALA A 237 16.06 -29.29 -5.94
CA ALA A 237 15.82 -28.24 -6.93
C ALA A 237 14.32 -27.99 -7.21
N PHE A 238 13.50 -29.03 -7.20
CA PHE A 238 12.05 -28.88 -7.41
C PHE A 238 11.38 -28.13 -6.25
N LEU A 239 11.67 -28.52 -5.01
CA LEU A 239 11.13 -27.86 -3.83
C LEU A 239 11.62 -26.41 -3.71
N TRP A 240 12.87 -26.16 -4.11
CA TRP A 240 13.42 -24.81 -4.18
C TRP A 240 12.62 -23.92 -5.16
N ILE A 241 12.36 -24.41 -6.39
CA ILE A 241 11.56 -23.68 -7.38
C ILE A 241 10.15 -23.39 -6.87
N VAL A 242 9.51 -24.41 -6.25
CA VAL A 242 8.17 -24.25 -5.68
C VAL A 242 8.16 -23.21 -4.58
N ALA A 243 9.15 -23.19 -3.69
CA ALA A 243 9.26 -22.21 -2.62
C ALA A 243 9.47 -20.79 -3.18
N ALA A 244 10.36 -20.59 -4.14
CA ALA A 244 10.61 -19.31 -4.79
C ALA A 244 9.35 -18.77 -5.50
N ILE A 245 8.64 -19.63 -6.25
CA ILE A 245 7.38 -19.27 -6.89
C ILE A 245 6.32 -18.95 -5.85
N SER A 246 6.19 -19.74 -4.80
CA SER A 246 5.21 -19.51 -3.73
C SER A 246 5.42 -18.18 -3.02
N THR A 247 6.66 -17.87 -2.68
CA THR A 247 7.01 -16.60 -2.04
C THR A 247 6.77 -15.41 -2.98
N SER A 248 7.09 -15.55 -4.27
CA SER A 248 6.86 -14.53 -5.29
C SER A 248 5.39 -14.39 -5.69
N ALA A 249 4.54 -15.36 -5.39
CA ALA A 249 3.14 -15.41 -5.83
C ALA A 249 2.29 -14.27 -5.28
N TRP A 250 2.73 -13.59 -4.24
CA TRP A 250 2.07 -12.38 -3.73
C TRP A 250 1.86 -11.33 -4.83
N GLY A 251 2.80 -11.21 -5.76
CA GLY A 251 2.67 -10.34 -6.93
C GLY A 251 1.45 -10.62 -7.81
N LEU A 252 0.91 -11.85 -7.80
CA LEU A 252 -0.34 -12.18 -8.50
C LEU A 252 -1.56 -11.50 -7.86
N GLY A 253 -1.49 -11.14 -6.59
CA GLY A 253 -2.54 -10.42 -5.89
C GLY A 253 -2.88 -9.08 -6.54
N TYR A 254 -1.91 -8.39 -7.15
CA TYR A 254 -2.12 -7.10 -7.79
C TYR A 254 -3.20 -7.10 -8.86
N PHE A 255 -3.41 -8.21 -9.55
CA PHE A 255 -4.42 -8.31 -10.62
C PHE A 255 -5.84 -8.24 -10.10
N GLY A 256 -6.07 -8.54 -8.83
CA GLY A 256 -7.39 -8.59 -8.21
C GLY A 256 -7.63 -7.61 -7.07
N GLN A 257 -6.62 -6.85 -6.63
CA GLN A 257 -6.75 -5.94 -5.49
C GLN A 257 -7.57 -4.68 -5.86
N PRO A 258 -8.79 -4.51 -5.33
CA PRO A 258 -9.70 -3.43 -5.75
C PRO A 258 -9.12 -2.03 -5.54
N HIS A 259 -8.40 -1.81 -4.45
CA HIS A 259 -7.79 -0.51 -4.13
C HIS A 259 -6.68 -0.12 -5.11
N ILE A 260 -6.00 -1.08 -5.75
CA ILE A 260 -5.01 -0.82 -6.80
C ILE A 260 -5.71 -0.60 -8.14
N ILE A 261 -6.55 -1.57 -8.57
CA ILE A 261 -7.10 -1.56 -9.92
C ILE A 261 -8.15 -0.46 -10.14
N VAL A 262 -8.80 0.06 -9.09
CA VAL A 262 -9.69 1.23 -9.21
C VAL A 262 -8.94 2.48 -9.69
N ARG A 263 -7.66 2.62 -9.36
CA ARG A 263 -6.83 3.75 -9.83
C ARG A 263 -6.59 3.70 -11.33
N PHE A 264 -6.57 2.51 -11.93
CA PHE A 264 -6.50 2.36 -13.39
C PHE A 264 -7.76 2.88 -14.07
N MET A 265 -8.95 2.64 -13.47
CA MET A 265 -10.22 3.16 -13.98
C MET A 265 -10.28 4.69 -13.93
N ALA A 266 -9.53 5.32 -13.03
CA ALA A 266 -9.51 6.76 -12.81
C ALA A 266 -8.46 7.50 -13.67
N LEU A 267 -7.65 6.80 -14.46
CA LEU A 267 -6.64 7.41 -15.33
C LEU A 267 -7.29 8.31 -16.39
N ARG A 268 -6.65 9.44 -16.68
CA ARG A 268 -6.99 10.24 -17.86
C ARG A 268 -6.58 9.48 -19.12
N SER A 269 -7.41 9.58 -20.15
CA SER A 269 -7.15 9.01 -21.49
C SER A 269 -6.03 9.77 -22.20
#